data_28be18f1d552fb135237e40de8d44563
#
_entry.id   28be18f1d552fb135237e40de8d44563
#
_cell.length_a   1.000
_cell.length_b   1.000
_cell.length_c   1.000
_cell.angle_alpha   90.00
_cell.angle_beta   90.00
_cell.angle_gamma   90.00
#
_symmetry.space_group_name_H-M   'P 1'
#
loop_
_entity.id
_entity.type
_entity.pdbx_description
1 polymer ?
#
loop_
_entity_poly.entity_id
_entity_poly.type
_entity_poly.pdbx_seq_one_letter_code
_entity_poly.pdbx_strand_id
1 'polypeptide(L)'
;MKPLVINFLGDSITEGAGADCPENIYSAVCCRLAKAKEGNYGVGGTRIAKQHASTNNNPDEEFILRARWMNPCDFLFVFGGTNDFGHGDAELGQMGDETRWTFYGALHE
;
A
#
# COMPACT_ATOMS: atom_id res chain seq x y z
N MET A 1 -4.87 -25.42 14.21
CA MET A 1 -3.93 -24.65 13.36
C MET A 1 -4.44 -23.23 13.22
N LYS A 2 -3.61 -22.25 13.45
CA LYS A 2 -4.02 -20.86 13.27
C LYS A 2 -4.14 -20.54 11.77
N PRO A 3 -5.16 -19.78 11.35
CA PRO A 3 -5.25 -19.36 9.97
C PRO A 3 -4.07 -18.46 9.60
N LEU A 4 -3.66 -18.50 8.35
CA LEU A 4 -2.66 -17.59 7.82
C LEU A 4 -3.20 -16.16 7.86
N VAL A 5 -2.32 -15.20 8.08
CA VAL A 5 -2.64 -13.78 8.03
C VAL A 5 -1.95 -13.18 6.81
N ILE A 6 -2.71 -12.52 5.95
CA ILE A 6 -2.19 -11.83 4.77
C ILE A 6 -2.47 -10.35 4.93
N ASN A 7 -1.43 -9.53 4.96
CA ASN A 7 -1.57 -8.07 4.96
C ASN A 7 -1.47 -7.55 3.54
N PHE A 8 -2.29 -6.55 3.23
CA PHE A 8 -2.33 -5.89 1.93
C PHE A 8 -2.04 -4.40 2.13
N LEU A 9 -0.90 -3.97 1.65
CA LEU A 9 -0.48 -2.57 1.71
C LEU A 9 -0.70 -1.96 0.35
N GLY A 10 -1.51 -0.91 0.29
CA GLY A 10 -1.87 -0.33 -0.99
C GLY A 10 -2.52 1.03 -0.90
N ASP A 11 -3.08 1.46 -2.01
CA ASP A 11 -3.76 2.74 -2.18
C ASP A 11 -5.28 2.56 -2.20
N SER A 12 -5.99 3.40 -2.97
CA SER A 12 -7.44 3.36 -3.05
C SER A 12 -7.99 2.04 -3.58
N ILE A 13 -7.27 1.36 -4.46
CA ILE A 13 -7.72 0.07 -5.00
C ILE A 13 -7.76 -0.97 -3.88
N THR A 14 -6.75 -0.98 -3.02
CA THR A 14 -6.71 -1.87 -1.86
C THR A 14 -7.73 -1.46 -0.81
N GLU A 15 -7.95 -0.16 -0.61
CA GLU A 15 -8.97 0.35 0.30
C GLU A 15 -10.37 -0.07 -0.14
N GLY A 16 -10.61 -0.17 -1.45
CA GLY A 16 -11.86 -0.66 -1.98
C GLY A 16 -12.52 0.21 -3.05
N ALA A 17 -11.80 1.18 -3.60
CA ALA A 17 -12.35 2.02 -4.67
C ALA A 17 -12.76 1.15 -5.86
N GLY A 18 -13.99 1.38 -6.35
CA GLY A 18 -14.53 0.62 -7.48
C GLY A 18 -15.23 -0.68 -7.08
N ALA A 19 -15.09 -1.14 -5.85
CA ALA A 19 -15.82 -2.29 -5.36
C ALA A 19 -17.22 -1.87 -4.91
N ASP A 20 -18.21 -2.69 -5.19
CA ASP A 20 -19.59 -2.38 -4.84
C ASP A 20 -19.90 -2.66 -3.36
N CYS A 21 -19.13 -3.52 -2.72
CA CYS A 21 -19.27 -3.80 -1.29
C CYS A 21 -17.93 -4.32 -0.74
N PRO A 22 -17.70 -4.27 0.59
CA PRO A 22 -16.43 -4.71 1.17
C PRO A 22 -16.05 -6.15 0.83
N GLU A 23 -17.01 -7.03 0.70
CA GLU A 23 -16.74 -8.44 0.38
C GLU A 23 -16.16 -8.64 -1.01
N ASN A 24 -16.29 -7.66 -1.90
CA ASN A 24 -15.80 -7.73 -3.27
C ASN A 24 -14.48 -6.98 -3.49
N ILE A 25 -13.89 -6.42 -2.43
CA ILE A 25 -12.54 -5.87 -2.51
C ILE A 25 -11.58 -7.05 -2.74
N TYR A 26 -10.57 -6.87 -3.59
CA TYR A 26 -9.71 -8.00 -3.99
C TYR A 26 -9.05 -8.70 -2.79
N SER A 27 -8.67 -7.96 -1.76
CA SER A 27 -8.05 -8.55 -0.58
C SER A 27 -9.01 -9.45 0.18
N ALA A 28 -10.28 -9.06 0.28
CA ALA A 28 -11.31 -9.87 0.91
C ALA A 28 -11.56 -11.14 0.12
N VAL A 29 -11.64 -11.05 -1.20
CA VAL A 29 -11.81 -12.21 -2.08
C VAL A 29 -10.64 -13.17 -1.95
N CYS A 30 -9.42 -12.63 -1.99
CA CYS A 30 -8.20 -13.43 -1.84
C CYS A 30 -8.19 -14.20 -0.54
N CYS A 31 -8.47 -13.54 0.57
CA CYS A 31 -8.45 -14.17 1.88
C CYS A 31 -9.59 -15.19 2.05
N ARG A 32 -10.74 -14.93 1.45
CA ARG A 32 -11.84 -15.90 1.47
C ARG A 32 -11.45 -17.17 0.73
N LEU A 33 -10.84 -17.04 -0.45
CA LEU A 33 -10.40 -18.19 -1.24
C LEU A 33 -9.24 -18.94 -0.57
N ALA A 34 -8.34 -18.24 0.08
CA ALA A 34 -7.18 -18.83 0.76
C ALA A 34 -7.51 -19.29 2.19
N LYS A 35 -8.71 -19.02 2.67
CA LYS A 35 -9.11 -19.27 4.06
C LYS A 35 -8.15 -18.61 5.04
N ALA A 36 -7.74 -17.38 4.71
CA ALA A 36 -6.80 -16.58 5.49
C ALA A 36 -7.51 -15.42 6.18
N LYS A 37 -6.84 -14.84 7.18
CA LYS A 37 -7.30 -13.64 7.84
C LYS A 37 -6.75 -12.43 7.11
N GLU A 38 -7.61 -11.45 6.83
CA GLU A 38 -7.26 -10.27 6.07
C GLU A 38 -6.75 -9.14 6.98
N GLY A 39 -5.63 -8.52 6.60
CA GLY A 39 -5.22 -7.22 7.11
C GLY A 39 -5.18 -6.24 5.94
N ASN A 40 -6.14 -5.32 5.88
CA ASN A 40 -6.21 -4.36 4.78
C ASN A 40 -5.67 -3.00 5.23
N TYR A 41 -4.57 -2.58 4.64
CA TYR A 41 -3.88 -1.33 4.92
C TYR A 41 -3.89 -0.41 3.69
N GLY A 42 -4.98 -0.45 2.93
CA GLY A 42 -5.19 0.43 1.80
C GLY A 42 -5.64 1.81 2.26
N VAL A 43 -5.02 2.86 1.73
CA VAL A 43 -5.42 4.25 1.97
C VAL A 43 -5.41 4.98 0.64
N GLY A 44 -6.56 5.58 0.30
CA GLY A 44 -6.73 6.25 -0.98
C GLY A 44 -5.77 7.41 -1.19
N GLY A 45 -5.29 7.56 -2.41
CA GLY A 45 -4.42 8.66 -2.80
C GLY A 45 -2.97 8.54 -2.35
N THR A 46 -2.61 7.47 -1.65
CA THR A 46 -1.25 7.34 -1.11
C THR A 46 -0.26 6.82 -2.15
N ARG A 47 1.00 7.14 -1.94
CA ARG A 47 2.11 6.82 -2.83
C ARG A 47 3.13 5.96 -2.10
N ILE A 48 3.91 5.22 -2.86
CA ILE A 48 5.01 4.41 -2.31
C ILE A 48 6.09 5.34 -1.78
N ALA A 49 6.47 6.34 -2.58
CA ALA A 49 7.53 7.27 -2.22
C ALA A 49 7.05 8.39 -1.29
N LYS A 50 7.95 8.90 -0.48
CA LYS A 50 7.73 10.11 0.31
C LYS A 50 7.56 11.31 -0.62
N GLN A 51 6.51 12.09 -0.41
CA GLN A 51 6.23 13.25 -1.24
C GLN A 51 6.90 14.51 -0.67
N HIS A 52 7.27 15.43 -1.56
CA HIS A 52 7.85 16.72 -1.15
C HIS A 52 6.77 17.64 -0.58
N ALA A 53 5.56 17.56 -1.10
CA ALA A 53 4.43 18.36 -0.64
C ALA A 53 3.26 17.46 -0.28
N SER A 54 2.60 17.75 0.83
CA SER A 54 1.36 17.08 1.21
C SER A 54 0.33 18.14 1.59
N THR A 55 -0.94 17.82 1.34
CA THR A 55 -2.06 18.70 1.66
C THR A 55 -3.10 17.92 2.46
N ASN A 56 -4.08 18.66 3.01
CA ASN A 56 -5.17 18.02 3.73
C ASN A 56 -6.00 17.07 2.84
N ASN A 57 -6.08 17.38 1.53
CA ASN A 57 -6.80 16.54 0.58
C ASN A 57 -5.94 15.44 -0.01
N ASN A 58 -4.65 15.46 0.25
CA ASN A 58 -3.71 14.52 -0.32
C ASN A 58 -2.57 14.30 0.68
N PRO A 59 -2.88 13.69 1.82
CA PRO A 59 -1.88 13.48 2.88
C PRO A 59 -0.79 12.55 2.42
N ASP A 60 0.41 12.84 2.90
CA ASP A 60 1.57 12.00 2.59
C ASP A 60 1.66 10.85 3.58
N GLU A 61 0.78 9.87 3.38
CA GLU A 61 0.81 8.62 4.14
C GLU A 61 1.47 7.54 3.30
N GLU A 62 2.76 7.74 3.00
CA GLU A 62 3.47 6.82 2.14
C GLU A 62 3.49 5.39 2.70
N PHE A 63 3.75 4.43 1.83
CA PHE A 63 3.68 3.01 2.19
C PHE A 63 4.59 2.64 3.35
N ILE A 64 5.80 3.20 3.41
CA ILE A 64 6.76 2.90 4.49
C ILE A 64 6.21 3.28 5.86
N LEU A 65 5.53 4.42 5.98
CA LEU A 65 4.96 4.83 7.26
C LEU A 65 3.95 3.81 7.75
N ARG A 66 3.07 3.34 6.87
CA ARG A 66 2.06 2.37 7.25
C ARG A 66 2.64 0.98 7.46
N ALA A 67 3.66 0.63 6.68
CA ALA A 67 4.33 -0.65 6.84
C ALA A 67 4.90 -0.82 8.25
N ARG A 68 5.41 0.25 8.84
CA ARG A 68 5.98 0.22 10.19
C ARG A 68 4.93 0.00 11.28
N TRP A 69 3.66 0.26 10.99
CA TRP A 69 2.57 0.15 11.94
C TRP A 69 1.70 -1.09 11.73
N MET A 70 1.99 -1.90 10.71
CA MET A 70 1.22 -3.10 10.45
C MET A 70 1.38 -4.14 11.53
N ASN A 71 0.31 -4.86 11.82
CA ASN A 71 0.37 -6.04 12.66
C ASN A 71 1.17 -7.14 11.97
N PRO A 72 1.76 -8.08 12.75
CA PRO A 72 2.47 -9.21 12.15
C PRO A 72 1.58 -10.00 11.19
N CYS A 73 2.18 -10.52 10.14
CA CYS A 73 1.48 -11.33 9.14
C CYS A 73 2.39 -12.45 8.63
N ASP A 74 1.79 -13.42 7.97
CA ASP A 74 2.55 -14.49 7.33
C ASP A 74 2.98 -14.10 5.92
N PHE A 75 2.13 -13.32 5.22
CA PHE A 75 2.42 -12.82 3.88
C PHE A 75 2.06 -11.35 3.78
N LEU A 76 2.90 -10.59 3.11
CA LEU A 76 2.65 -9.19 2.79
C LEU A 76 2.51 -9.03 1.29
N PHE A 77 1.40 -8.46 0.87
CA PHE A 77 1.14 -8.14 -0.53
C PHE A 77 1.13 -6.62 -0.68
N VAL A 78 1.98 -6.10 -1.56
CA VAL A 78 2.11 -4.66 -1.81
C VAL A 78 1.61 -4.35 -3.20
N PHE A 79 0.64 -3.47 -3.29
CA PHE A 79 0.06 -3.06 -4.57
C PHE A 79 -0.03 -1.54 -4.62
N GLY A 80 0.83 -0.92 -5.39
CA GLY A 80 0.88 0.53 -5.48
C GLY A 80 1.68 1.00 -6.68
N GLY A 81 1.84 2.32 -6.78
CA GLY A 81 2.59 2.96 -7.86
C GLY A 81 1.71 3.80 -8.77
N THR A 82 0.42 3.55 -8.82
CA THR A 82 -0.52 4.32 -9.64
C THR A 82 -0.49 5.80 -9.28
N ASN A 83 -0.54 6.09 -7.98
CA ASN A 83 -0.54 7.47 -7.51
C ASN A 83 0.85 8.11 -7.59
N ASP A 84 1.91 7.32 -7.49
CA ASP A 84 3.28 7.81 -7.74
C ASP A 84 3.40 8.32 -9.17
N PHE A 85 2.88 7.58 -10.13
CA PHE A 85 2.92 7.95 -11.53
C PHE A 85 1.98 9.13 -11.83
N GLY A 86 0.75 9.09 -11.35
CA GLY A 86 -0.28 10.06 -11.72
C GLY A 86 -0.30 11.34 -10.88
N HIS A 87 0.05 11.26 -9.61
CA HIS A 87 -0.16 12.34 -8.65
C HIS A 87 1.02 12.58 -7.72
N GLY A 88 2.11 11.86 -7.90
CA GLY A 88 3.27 11.99 -7.04
C GLY A 88 4.19 13.13 -7.48
N ASP A 89 4.91 13.71 -6.52
CA ASP A 89 5.95 14.70 -6.77
C ASP A 89 7.35 14.17 -6.47
N ALA A 90 7.46 12.93 -6.03
CA ALA A 90 8.73 12.28 -5.81
C ALA A 90 9.31 11.79 -7.14
N GLU A 91 10.62 11.90 -7.26
CA GLU A 91 11.33 11.44 -8.45
C GLU A 91 11.35 9.91 -8.50
N LEU A 92 11.44 9.37 -9.73
CA LEU A 92 11.61 7.94 -9.92
C LEU A 92 12.89 7.45 -9.22
N GLY A 93 13.95 8.20 -9.37
CA GLY A 93 15.25 7.83 -8.81
C GLY A 93 15.96 6.77 -9.61
N GLN A 94 16.90 6.09 -8.97
CA GLN A 94 17.71 5.04 -9.56
C GLN A 94 17.63 3.77 -8.72
N MET A 95 17.90 2.64 -9.34
CA MET A 95 17.76 1.34 -8.67
C MET A 95 18.65 1.19 -7.43
N GLY A 96 19.72 1.95 -7.33
CA GLY A 96 20.59 1.94 -6.16
C GLY A 96 20.14 2.81 -5.00
N ASP A 97 19.07 3.59 -5.16
CA ASP A 97 18.57 4.46 -4.10
C ASP A 97 18.05 3.65 -2.93
N GLU A 98 18.27 4.14 -1.71
CA GLU A 98 17.93 3.43 -0.50
C GLU A 98 17.01 4.21 0.45
N THR A 99 16.60 5.43 0.06
CA THR A 99 15.75 6.26 0.90
C THR A 99 14.39 6.47 0.26
N ARG A 100 13.40 6.71 1.10
CA ARG A 100 11.99 6.87 0.67
C ARG A 100 11.70 8.12 -0.16
N TRP A 101 12.71 8.95 -0.43
CA TRP A 101 12.51 10.21 -1.17
C TRP A 101 12.38 10.01 -2.67
N THR A 102 12.71 8.83 -3.19
CA THR A 102 12.48 8.46 -4.58
C THR A 102 11.65 7.18 -4.62
N PHE A 103 11.04 6.92 -5.78
CA PHE A 103 10.22 5.71 -5.94
C PHE A 103 11.05 4.44 -5.71
N TYR A 104 12.18 4.34 -6.38
CA TYR A 104 13.06 3.17 -6.20
C TYR A 104 13.60 3.07 -4.78
N GLY A 105 13.95 4.20 -4.18
CA GLY A 105 14.44 4.22 -2.82
C GLY A 105 13.41 3.74 -1.81
N ALA A 106 12.16 4.15 -2.00
CA ALA A 106 11.06 3.74 -1.13
C ALA A 106 10.78 2.23 -1.23
N LEU A 107 10.88 1.67 -2.43
CA LEU A 107 10.75 0.23 -2.59
C LEU A 107 11.87 -0.53 -1.89
N HIS A 108 13.06 0.05 -1.87
CA HIS A 108 14.23 -0.57 -1.26
C HIS A 108 14.19 -0.50 0.27
N GLU A 109 13.66 0.58 0.80
CA GLU A 109 13.58 0.79 2.23
C GLU A 109 12.59 -0.15 2.92
#